data_feeeabf41ce89dc5143b14557186ae04
#
_entry.id   feeeabf41ce89dc5143b14557186ae04
#
_cell.length_a   1.000
_cell.length_b   1.000
_cell.length_c   1.000
_cell.angle_alpha   90.00
_cell.angle_beta   90.00
_cell.angle_gamma   90.00
#
_symmetry.space_group_name_H-M   'P 1'
#
loop_
_entity.id
_entity.type
_entity.pdbx_description
1 polymer ?
#
loop_
_entity_poly.entity_id
_entity_poly.type
_entity_poly.pdbx_seq_one_letter_code
_entity_poly.pdbx_strand_id
1 'polypeptide(L)'
;MKFGGTSVGSPNRMKNVASLITTSGEPTFVVLSAMSGTTNSLVEVADYLYKKNPEGANEVINNLEKQYVKHVDELLSDPQHREKLRAFLVDEFNYLRSFTKDLFTSFEEKTIVAQGEVISTNMMVSYLQETGVKAVLLDALDFMRTDKNNEPDMAFIRENLARLMEENQGYQIYITQGFICKNAYGETDNLLRGGSDYTASLVGAVLPADEIQIWTDIDGMHNNDPRVVDKTEAVRQLNFEEAAELAYFGAKILHPTCVQPAKYAGIPVRLKNTLDPDAEGTIINNEVLHNKIKAIAAKDKITAIKIKSSRMLLATGFLRKVFEIFESYQTPIDMIVTSEVGVSMSIDNDSHLEEIVDELKKYGTVTVDTGMCIVCVVGDLDWNNVGFETLVTDAMKNIPVRMISYGGSNYNISFLIKEEDKQRALQSLSDKLFNS
;
A
#
# COMPACT_ATOMS: atom_id res chain seq x y z
N MET A 1 -7.07 -14.32 2.76
CA MET A 1 -6.56 -13.52 3.90
C MET A 1 -5.16 -13.00 3.59
N LYS A 2 -4.83 -11.75 3.97
CA LYS A 2 -3.46 -11.23 3.85
C LYS A 2 -2.99 -10.72 5.21
N PHE A 3 -1.75 -11.04 5.58
CA PHE A 3 -1.14 -10.56 6.83
C PHE A 3 0.13 -9.76 6.53
N GLY A 4 0.20 -8.55 7.11
CA GLY A 4 1.34 -7.65 6.98
C GLY A 4 2.52 -8.08 7.85
N GLY A 5 3.68 -7.45 7.62
CA GLY A 5 4.92 -7.76 8.34
C GLY A 5 4.82 -7.59 9.87
N THR A 6 4.03 -6.64 10.35
CA THR A 6 3.75 -6.48 11.79
C THR A 6 2.96 -7.67 12.36
N SER A 7 2.04 -8.22 11.57
CA SER A 7 1.23 -9.37 11.98
C SER A 7 2.02 -10.67 12.09
N VAL A 8 3.09 -10.82 11.31
CA VAL A 8 3.99 -11.99 11.32
C VAL A 8 5.38 -11.67 11.88
N GLY A 9 5.56 -10.51 12.52
CA GLY A 9 6.85 -9.94 12.89
C GLY A 9 7.58 -10.63 14.06
N SER A 10 7.03 -11.70 14.61
CA SER A 10 7.69 -12.54 15.64
C SER A 10 7.10 -13.95 15.64
N PRO A 11 7.82 -14.96 16.21
CA PRO A 11 7.28 -16.31 16.35
C PRO A 11 5.92 -16.38 17.03
N ASN A 12 5.70 -15.63 18.10
CA ASN A 12 4.42 -15.59 18.79
C ASN A 12 3.30 -15.00 17.91
N ARG A 13 3.59 -13.95 17.16
CA ARG A 13 2.63 -13.38 16.20
C ARG A 13 2.32 -14.35 15.07
N MET A 14 3.31 -15.10 14.56
CA MET A 14 3.08 -16.17 13.59
C MET A 14 2.14 -17.27 14.15
N LYS A 15 2.33 -17.68 15.40
CA LYS A 15 1.44 -18.63 16.07
C LYS A 15 0.00 -18.10 16.18
N ASN A 16 -0.15 -16.82 16.48
CA ASN A 16 -1.48 -16.17 16.53
C ASN A 16 -2.13 -16.14 15.13
N VAL A 17 -1.37 -15.77 14.10
CA VAL A 17 -1.86 -15.80 12.71
C VAL A 17 -2.24 -17.22 12.30
N ALA A 18 -1.43 -18.24 12.62
CA ALA A 18 -1.74 -19.63 12.35
C ALA A 18 -3.07 -20.06 13.00
N SER A 19 -3.33 -19.63 14.23
CA SER A 19 -4.61 -19.85 14.90
C SER A 19 -5.76 -19.18 14.17
N LEU A 20 -5.60 -17.92 13.74
CA LEU A 20 -6.65 -17.18 13.01
C LEU A 20 -7.03 -17.83 11.68
N ILE A 21 -6.05 -18.23 10.88
CA ILE A 21 -6.30 -18.82 9.54
C ILE A 21 -6.89 -20.22 9.59
N THR A 22 -6.81 -20.89 10.73
CA THR A 22 -7.35 -22.24 10.92
C THR A 22 -8.71 -22.26 11.63
N THR A 23 -9.19 -21.12 12.13
CA THR A 23 -10.41 -21.04 12.96
C THR A 23 -11.68 -21.41 12.19
N SER A 24 -11.80 -21.03 10.91
CA SER A 24 -13.02 -21.29 10.14
C SER A 24 -13.20 -22.77 9.75
N GLY A 25 -12.12 -23.53 9.66
CA GLY A 25 -12.13 -24.89 9.10
C GLY A 25 -12.31 -24.96 7.59
N GLU A 26 -12.61 -23.85 6.93
CA GLU A 26 -12.79 -23.75 5.49
C GLU A 26 -11.45 -23.58 4.74
N PRO A 27 -11.37 -24.03 3.47
CA PRO A 27 -10.19 -23.79 2.67
C PRO A 27 -9.86 -22.30 2.58
N THR A 28 -8.66 -21.93 2.99
CA THR A 28 -8.25 -20.52 3.09
C THR A 28 -6.98 -20.27 2.30
N PHE A 29 -7.00 -19.25 1.44
CA PHE A 29 -5.83 -18.76 0.75
C PHE A 29 -5.19 -17.62 1.55
N VAL A 30 -3.90 -17.71 1.83
CA VAL A 30 -3.17 -16.81 2.73
C VAL A 30 -1.98 -16.20 2.03
N VAL A 31 -1.93 -14.88 2.01
CA VAL A 31 -0.81 -14.10 1.48
C VAL A 31 -0.03 -13.50 2.66
N LEU A 32 1.27 -13.77 2.72
CA LEU A 32 2.13 -13.26 3.78
C LEU A 32 3.17 -12.28 3.25
N SER A 33 3.41 -11.24 4.02
CA SER A 33 4.55 -10.33 3.85
C SER A 33 5.80 -10.91 4.54
N ALA A 34 6.96 -10.32 4.27
CA ALA A 34 8.17 -10.52 5.07
C ALA A 34 7.90 -10.17 6.54
N MET A 35 8.65 -10.77 7.46
CA MET A 35 8.63 -10.37 8.87
C MET A 35 9.07 -8.91 9.02
N SER A 36 8.50 -8.22 10.01
CA SER A 36 8.81 -6.80 10.27
C SER A 36 10.31 -6.53 10.38
N GLY A 37 10.79 -5.53 9.65
CA GLY A 37 12.21 -5.14 9.60
C GLY A 37 13.04 -5.89 8.55
N THR A 38 12.64 -7.07 8.10
CA THR A 38 13.41 -7.88 7.15
C THR A 38 13.61 -7.18 5.81
N THR A 39 12.55 -6.62 5.24
CA THR A 39 12.63 -5.88 3.97
C THR A 39 13.62 -4.73 4.05
N ASN A 40 13.63 -3.97 5.15
CA ASN A 40 14.58 -2.89 5.36
C ASN A 40 16.03 -3.40 5.42
N SER A 41 16.28 -4.51 6.13
CA SER A 41 17.62 -5.13 6.17
C SER A 41 18.05 -5.62 4.78
N LEU A 42 17.16 -6.20 3.99
CA LEU A 42 17.47 -6.65 2.63
C LEU A 42 17.74 -5.48 1.67
N VAL A 43 17.01 -4.37 1.81
CA VAL A 43 17.30 -3.11 1.10
C VAL A 43 18.67 -2.57 1.52
N GLU A 44 19.02 -2.61 2.80
CA GLU A 44 20.33 -2.21 3.30
C GLU A 44 21.46 -3.08 2.70
N VAL A 45 21.23 -4.39 2.55
CA VAL A 45 22.15 -5.28 1.82
C VAL A 45 22.36 -4.79 0.39
N ALA A 46 21.29 -4.49 -0.33
CA ALA A 46 21.35 -3.97 -1.70
C ALA A 46 22.12 -2.63 -1.77
N ASP A 47 21.86 -1.72 -0.83
CA ASP A 47 22.56 -0.44 -0.73
C ASP A 47 24.08 -0.60 -0.54
N TYR A 48 24.50 -1.55 0.30
CA TYR A 48 25.93 -1.88 0.45
C TYR A 48 26.53 -2.44 -0.84
N LEU A 49 25.80 -3.27 -1.57
CA LEU A 49 26.26 -3.85 -2.83
C LEU A 49 26.39 -2.79 -3.94
N TYR A 50 25.44 -1.84 -4.05
CA TYR A 50 25.59 -0.70 -4.94
C TYR A 50 26.81 0.16 -4.63
N LYS A 51 27.15 0.31 -3.35
CA LYS A 51 28.35 1.00 -2.87
C LYS A 51 29.63 0.17 -2.97
N LYS A 52 29.56 -1.05 -3.56
CA LYS A 52 30.67 -1.99 -3.66
C LYS A 52 31.31 -2.34 -2.30
N ASN A 53 30.48 -2.46 -1.27
CA ASN A 53 30.87 -2.85 0.08
C ASN A 53 30.33 -4.25 0.46
N PRO A 54 30.92 -5.34 -0.02
CA PRO A 54 30.45 -6.70 0.29
C PRO A 54 30.62 -7.08 1.77
N GLU A 55 31.55 -6.45 2.49
CA GLU A 55 31.75 -6.70 3.92
C GLU A 55 30.56 -6.20 4.72
N GLY A 56 30.10 -4.97 4.48
CA GLY A 56 28.90 -4.41 5.10
C GLY A 56 27.64 -5.21 4.76
N ALA A 57 27.48 -5.62 3.51
CA ALA A 57 26.39 -6.48 3.08
C ALA A 57 26.39 -7.83 3.85
N ASN A 58 27.53 -8.48 3.94
CA ASN A 58 27.67 -9.75 4.68
C ASN A 58 27.41 -9.58 6.18
N GLU A 59 27.75 -8.46 6.78
CA GLU A 59 27.47 -8.19 8.20
C GLU A 59 25.94 -8.14 8.44
N VAL A 60 25.20 -7.43 7.60
CA VAL A 60 23.72 -7.37 7.67
C VAL A 60 23.11 -8.76 7.47
N ILE A 61 23.56 -9.51 6.45
CA ILE A 61 23.11 -10.89 6.17
C ILE A 61 23.36 -11.80 7.39
N ASN A 62 24.54 -11.74 8.00
CA ASN A 62 24.88 -12.57 9.16
C ASN A 62 24.03 -12.22 10.39
N ASN A 63 23.72 -10.96 10.60
CA ASN A 63 22.87 -10.53 11.71
C ASN A 63 21.42 -10.99 11.49
N LEU A 64 20.93 -10.88 10.28
CA LEU A 64 19.60 -11.34 9.90
C LEU A 64 19.48 -12.88 10.05
N GLU A 65 20.47 -13.64 9.60
CA GLU A 65 20.51 -15.11 9.76
C GLU A 65 20.44 -15.52 11.22
N LYS A 66 21.27 -14.92 12.09
CA LYS A 66 21.24 -15.18 13.55
C LYS A 66 19.86 -14.93 14.15
N GLN A 67 19.20 -13.85 13.72
CA GLN A 67 17.85 -13.53 14.17
C GLN A 67 16.84 -14.60 13.73
N TYR A 68 16.90 -15.03 12.47
CA TYR A 68 16.00 -16.06 11.95
C TYR A 68 16.23 -17.44 12.55
N VAL A 69 17.47 -17.84 12.79
CA VAL A 69 17.78 -19.09 13.51
C VAL A 69 17.15 -19.09 14.90
N LYS A 70 17.24 -17.97 15.63
CA LYS A 70 16.57 -17.81 16.92
C LYS A 70 15.03 -17.88 16.78
N HIS A 71 14.47 -17.24 15.76
CA HIS A 71 13.04 -17.29 15.51
C HIS A 71 12.54 -18.70 15.19
N VAL A 72 13.30 -19.51 14.46
CA VAL A 72 12.99 -20.92 14.21
C VAL A 72 12.94 -21.72 15.51
N ASP A 73 13.90 -21.49 16.42
CA ASP A 73 13.95 -22.19 17.72
C ASP A 73 12.77 -21.84 18.63
N GLU A 74 12.27 -20.61 18.55
CA GLU A 74 11.10 -20.15 19.30
C GLU A 74 9.78 -20.56 18.64
N LEU A 75 9.77 -20.73 17.32
CA LEU A 75 8.58 -21.08 16.55
C LEU A 75 8.26 -22.55 16.63
N LEU A 76 9.26 -23.42 16.37
CA LEU A 76 9.11 -24.87 16.22
C LEU A 76 9.57 -25.61 17.46
N SER A 77 8.76 -26.59 17.89
CA SER A 77 9.05 -27.47 19.02
C SER A 77 9.63 -28.81 18.58
N ASP A 78 9.17 -29.34 17.45
CA ASP A 78 9.63 -30.62 16.92
C ASP A 78 11.03 -30.53 16.32
N PRO A 79 11.98 -31.39 16.77
CA PRO A 79 13.34 -31.36 16.28
C PRO A 79 13.48 -31.59 14.77
N GLN A 80 12.64 -32.43 14.17
CA GLN A 80 12.73 -32.77 12.75
C GLN A 80 12.30 -31.57 11.88
N HIS A 81 11.19 -30.92 12.20
CA HIS A 81 10.73 -29.71 11.50
C HIS A 81 11.74 -28.57 11.68
N ARG A 82 12.29 -28.41 12.88
CA ARG A 82 13.31 -27.40 13.19
C ARG A 82 14.58 -27.60 12.36
N GLU A 83 15.11 -28.81 12.28
CA GLU A 83 16.31 -29.12 11.50
C GLU A 83 16.08 -28.86 10.01
N LYS A 84 14.94 -29.30 9.47
CA LYS A 84 14.59 -29.05 8.06
C LYS A 84 14.51 -27.56 7.74
N LEU A 85 13.86 -26.76 8.61
CA LEU A 85 13.72 -25.32 8.38
C LEU A 85 15.07 -24.59 8.56
N ARG A 86 15.93 -25.04 9.49
CA ARG A 86 17.28 -24.49 9.63
C ARG A 86 18.14 -24.77 8.40
N ALA A 87 18.07 -25.98 7.84
CA ALA A 87 18.76 -26.30 6.59
C ALA A 87 18.31 -25.39 5.44
N PHE A 88 17.00 -25.18 5.29
CA PHE A 88 16.46 -24.23 4.34
C PHE A 88 17.01 -22.81 4.58
N LEU A 89 17.05 -22.32 5.82
CA LEU A 89 17.62 -20.98 6.12
C LEU A 89 19.11 -20.89 5.72
N VAL A 90 19.89 -21.92 5.97
CA VAL A 90 21.31 -21.95 5.57
C VAL A 90 21.44 -21.78 4.04
N ASP A 91 20.62 -22.48 3.27
CA ASP A 91 20.64 -22.39 1.80
C ASP A 91 20.23 -20.99 1.35
N GLU A 92 19.18 -20.40 1.92
CA GLU A 92 18.71 -19.04 1.58
C GLU A 92 19.73 -17.96 1.94
N PHE A 93 20.34 -18.02 3.13
CA PHE A 93 21.37 -17.06 3.50
C PHE A 93 22.66 -17.23 2.71
N ASN A 94 23.01 -18.45 2.28
CA ASN A 94 24.10 -18.68 1.34
C ASN A 94 23.77 -18.13 -0.05
N TYR A 95 22.53 -18.24 -0.50
CA TYR A 95 22.07 -17.62 -1.73
C TYR A 95 22.20 -16.10 -1.66
N LEU A 96 21.75 -15.45 -0.58
CA LEU A 96 21.96 -14.01 -0.37
C LEU A 96 23.45 -13.62 -0.40
N ARG A 97 24.34 -14.43 0.21
CA ARG A 97 25.80 -14.19 0.17
C ARG A 97 26.40 -14.33 -1.24
N SER A 98 25.79 -15.10 -2.12
CA SER A 98 26.30 -15.25 -3.48
C SER A 98 26.31 -13.95 -4.26
N PHE A 99 25.32 -13.06 -4.02
CA PHE A 99 25.25 -11.74 -4.66
C PHE A 99 26.37 -10.78 -4.26
N THR A 100 27.12 -11.05 -3.19
CA THR A 100 28.26 -10.22 -2.79
C THR A 100 29.52 -10.43 -3.65
N LYS A 101 29.49 -11.40 -4.56
CA LYS A 101 30.65 -11.80 -5.37
C LYS A 101 30.59 -11.33 -6.82
N ASP A 102 29.41 -10.96 -7.29
CA ASP A 102 29.14 -10.68 -8.71
C ASP A 102 28.78 -9.20 -8.95
N LEU A 103 28.53 -8.85 -10.22
CA LEU A 103 27.99 -7.56 -10.59
C LEU A 103 26.57 -7.45 -10.02
N PHE A 104 26.26 -6.29 -9.43
CA PHE A 104 25.00 -6.02 -8.78
C PHE A 104 24.19 -4.98 -9.56
N THR A 105 22.97 -5.32 -9.90
CA THR A 105 22.04 -4.48 -10.67
C THR A 105 20.66 -4.45 -9.98
N SER A 106 19.72 -3.71 -10.54
CA SER A 106 18.33 -3.66 -10.03
C SER A 106 17.59 -5.01 -10.10
N PHE A 107 18.06 -5.96 -10.89
CA PHE A 107 17.47 -7.31 -10.94
C PHE A 107 17.86 -8.13 -9.71
N GLU A 108 19.14 -8.11 -9.34
CA GLU A 108 19.61 -8.76 -8.13
C GLU A 108 19.00 -8.13 -6.88
N GLU A 109 18.83 -6.80 -6.86
CA GLU A 109 18.13 -6.10 -5.76
C GLU A 109 16.72 -6.66 -5.54
N LYS A 110 15.91 -6.77 -6.60
CA LYS A 110 14.55 -7.30 -6.51
C LYS A 110 14.54 -8.74 -6.00
N THR A 111 15.49 -9.55 -6.44
CA THR A 111 15.66 -10.93 -6.01
C THR A 111 16.06 -11.02 -4.53
N ILE A 112 16.97 -10.16 -4.06
CA ILE A 112 17.36 -10.08 -2.64
C ILE A 112 16.17 -9.68 -1.78
N VAL A 113 15.46 -8.63 -2.16
CA VAL A 113 14.33 -8.11 -1.38
C VAL A 113 13.20 -9.15 -1.28
N ALA A 114 12.98 -9.96 -2.32
CA ALA A 114 11.99 -11.04 -2.34
C ALA A 114 12.23 -12.13 -1.28
N GLN A 115 13.46 -12.32 -0.81
CA GLN A 115 13.78 -13.40 0.14
C GLN A 115 13.11 -13.23 1.50
N GLY A 116 12.69 -12.02 1.85
CA GLY A 116 11.93 -11.78 3.08
C GLY A 116 10.60 -12.54 3.13
N GLU A 117 9.85 -12.49 2.06
CA GLU A 117 8.58 -13.20 1.90
C GLU A 117 8.79 -14.71 1.73
N VAL A 118 9.84 -15.11 1.01
CA VAL A 118 10.19 -16.54 0.86
C VAL A 118 10.47 -17.18 2.22
N ILE A 119 11.25 -16.54 3.07
CA ILE A 119 11.58 -17.05 4.41
C ILE A 119 10.32 -17.07 5.29
N SER A 120 9.55 -15.99 5.35
CA SER A 120 8.39 -15.91 6.24
C SER A 120 7.30 -16.94 5.91
N THR A 121 7.07 -17.20 4.62
CA THR A 121 6.08 -18.20 4.18
C THR A 121 6.51 -19.63 4.47
N ASN A 122 7.80 -19.95 4.28
CA ASN A 122 8.36 -21.26 4.64
C ASN A 122 8.30 -21.52 6.15
N MET A 123 8.56 -20.50 6.98
CA MET A 123 8.40 -20.60 8.43
C MET A 123 6.97 -20.90 8.83
N MET A 124 5.98 -20.19 8.24
CA MET A 124 4.56 -20.39 8.54
C MET A 124 4.10 -21.80 8.12
N VAL A 125 4.45 -22.24 6.92
CA VAL A 125 4.09 -23.59 6.44
C VAL A 125 4.71 -24.67 7.34
N SER A 126 5.98 -24.53 7.74
CA SER A 126 6.64 -25.48 8.64
C SER A 126 5.93 -25.57 9.99
N TYR A 127 5.50 -24.45 10.55
CA TYR A 127 4.77 -24.42 11.81
C TYR A 127 3.38 -25.06 11.69
N LEU A 128 2.62 -24.77 10.63
CA LEU A 128 1.33 -25.36 10.38
C LEU A 128 1.43 -26.88 10.21
N GLN A 129 2.44 -27.35 9.47
CA GLN A 129 2.68 -28.79 9.29
C GLN A 129 3.07 -29.48 10.60
N GLU A 130 3.91 -28.86 11.44
CA GLU A 130 4.24 -29.35 12.79
C GLU A 130 2.98 -29.52 13.64
N THR A 131 2.03 -28.58 13.55
CA THR A 131 0.78 -28.65 14.30
C THR A 131 -0.29 -29.54 13.66
N GLY A 132 0.03 -30.26 12.60
CA GLY A 132 -0.84 -31.21 11.93
C GLY A 132 -1.84 -30.59 10.96
N VAL A 133 -1.71 -29.30 10.64
CA VAL A 133 -2.56 -28.60 9.67
C VAL A 133 -2.12 -28.96 8.25
N LYS A 134 -3.08 -29.31 7.39
CA LYS A 134 -2.84 -29.55 5.97
C LYS A 134 -2.58 -28.22 5.25
N ALA A 135 -1.35 -27.74 5.27
CA ALA A 135 -0.91 -26.51 4.63
C ALA A 135 0.07 -26.79 3.50
N VAL A 136 -0.03 -26.02 2.41
CA VAL A 136 0.86 -26.06 1.24
C VAL A 136 1.34 -24.67 0.90
N LEU A 137 2.62 -24.56 0.48
CA LEU A 137 3.19 -23.35 -0.11
C LEU A 137 2.97 -23.40 -1.62
N LEU A 138 2.34 -22.37 -2.17
CA LEU A 138 2.28 -22.09 -3.60
C LEU A 138 3.23 -20.93 -3.89
N ASP A 139 4.31 -21.21 -4.62
CA ASP A 139 5.30 -20.17 -4.93
C ASP A 139 4.69 -19.10 -5.83
N ALA A 140 4.78 -17.85 -5.40
CA ALA A 140 4.27 -16.72 -6.18
C ALA A 140 4.90 -16.62 -7.57
N LEU A 141 6.17 -17.02 -7.72
CA LEU A 141 6.85 -17.04 -9.02
C LEU A 141 6.25 -18.05 -10.03
N ASP A 142 5.45 -19.02 -9.58
CA ASP A 142 4.81 -19.98 -10.47
C ASP A 142 3.51 -19.46 -11.10
N PHE A 143 2.88 -18.44 -10.51
CA PHE A 143 1.59 -17.95 -11.01
C PHE A 143 1.46 -16.41 -11.06
N MET A 144 2.30 -15.65 -10.36
CA MET A 144 2.23 -14.20 -10.35
C MET A 144 3.17 -13.61 -11.40
N ARG A 145 2.62 -12.86 -12.35
CA ARG A 145 3.40 -12.22 -13.42
C ARG A 145 2.84 -10.85 -13.79
N THR A 146 3.73 -9.92 -14.16
CA THR A 146 3.39 -8.67 -14.81
C THR A 146 3.70 -8.70 -16.30
N ASP A 147 3.00 -7.88 -17.07
CA ASP A 147 3.25 -7.67 -18.50
C ASP A 147 4.39 -6.64 -18.73
N LYS A 148 4.61 -6.26 -19.99
CA LYS A 148 5.66 -5.30 -20.39
C LYS A 148 5.40 -3.87 -19.90
N ASN A 149 4.19 -3.56 -19.45
CA ASN A 149 3.81 -2.27 -18.89
C ASN A 149 3.83 -2.29 -17.35
N ASN A 150 4.35 -3.37 -16.75
CA ASN A 150 4.32 -3.65 -15.30
C ASN A 150 2.90 -3.79 -14.73
N GLU A 151 1.91 -4.09 -15.58
CA GLU A 151 0.55 -4.38 -15.14
C GLU A 151 0.37 -5.90 -14.93
N PRO A 152 -0.48 -6.33 -13.97
CA PRO A 152 -0.72 -7.76 -13.72
C PRO A 152 -1.24 -8.48 -14.96
N ASP A 153 -0.57 -9.57 -15.34
CA ASP A 153 -1.02 -10.45 -16.42
C ASP A 153 -2.13 -11.39 -15.90
N MET A 154 -3.35 -10.88 -15.89
CA MET A 154 -4.51 -11.58 -15.31
C MET A 154 -4.81 -12.92 -15.99
N ALA A 155 -4.48 -13.08 -17.27
CA ALA A 155 -4.67 -14.34 -17.99
C ALA A 155 -3.69 -15.41 -17.48
N PHE A 156 -2.42 -15.04 -17.37
CA PHE A 156 -1.37 -15.91 -16.83
C PHE A 156 -1.63 -16.29 -15.37
N ILE A 157 -2.00 -15.30 -14.54
CA ILE A 157 -2.30 -15.52 -13.11
C ILE A 157 -3.45 -16.52 -12.97
N ARG A 158 -4.53 -16.32 -13.72
CA ARG A 158 -5.72 -17.21 -13.67
C ARG A 158 -5.40 -18.64 -14.07
N GLU A 159 -4.71 -18.83 -15.21
CA GLU A 159 -4.38 -20.14 -15.73
C GLU A 159 -3.47 -20.91 -14.77
N ASN A 160 -2.39 -20.28 -14.31
CA ASN A 160 -1.40 -20.96 -13.48
C ASN A 160 -1.89 -21.18 -12.05
N LEU A 161 -2.63 -20.21 -11.47
CA LEU A 161 -3.20 -20.38 -10.14
C LEU A 161 -4.27 -21.50 -10.15
N ALA A 162 -5.12 -21.57 -11.19
CA ALA A 162 -6.10 -22.66 -11.31
C ALA A 162 -5.40 -24.03 -11.39
N ARG A 163 -4.34 -24.15 -12.20
CA ARG A 163 -3.53 -25.37 -12.29
C ARG A 163 -2.93 -25.76 -10.93
N LEU A 164 -2.31 -24.82 -10.22
CA LEU A 164 -1.72 -25.09 -8.90
C LEU A 164 -2.77 -25.50 -7.86
N MET A 165 -3.95 -24.88 -7.89
CA MET A 165 -5.06 -25.28 -7.02
C MET A 165 -5.57 -26.69 -7.33
N GLU A 166 -5.61 -27.10 -8.59
CA GLU A 166 -5.99 -28.45 -9.00
C GLU A 166 -4.94 -29.48 -8.58
N GLU A 167 -3.64 -29.19 -8.79
CA GLU A 167 -2.53 -30.06 -8.38
C GLU A 167 -2.46 -30.26 -6.87
N ASN A 168 -2.94 -29.31 -6.08
CA ASN A 168 -2.89 -29.27 -4.62
C ASN A 168 -4.28 -29.37 -3.97
N GLN A 169 -5.19 -30.15 -4.54
CA GLN A 169 -6.52 -30.37 -3.93
C GLN A 169 -6.44 -31.04 -2.56
N GLY A 170 -7.34 -30.63 -1.66
CA GLY A 170 -7.50 -31.25 -0.34
C GLY A 170 -6.60 -30.69 0.76
N TYR A 171 -5.85 -29.63 0.48
CA TYR A 171 -5.23 -28.81 1.53
C TYR A 171 -6.29 -27.88 2.16
N GLN A 172 -6.11 -27.58 3.43
CA GLN A 172 -6.95 -26.63 4.17
C GLN A 172 -6.42 -25.20 4.01
N ILE A 173 -5.10 -25.05 4.06
CA ILE A 173 -4.44 -23.73 4.01
C ILE A 173 -3.46 -23.69 2.81
N TYR A 174 -3.68 -22.73 1.93
CA TYR A 174 -2.80 -22.40 0.81
C TYR A 174 -2.05 -21.13 1.14
N ILE A 175 -0.73 -21.17 1.19
CA ILE A 175 0.11 -20.01 1.53
C ILE A 175 0.90 -19.59 0.31
N THR A 176 1.02 -18.29 0.08
CA THR A 176 1.91 -17.72 -0.92
C THR A 176 2.60 -16.46 -0.40
N GLN A 177 3.71 -16.13 -1.07
CA GLN A 177 4.39 -14.85 -0.86
C GLN A 177 3.54 -13.71 -1.43
N GLY A 178 3.42 -12.63 -0.66
CA GLY A 178 2.97 -11.35 -1.19
C GLY A 178 4.11 -10.62 -1.90
N PHE A 179 3.81 -9.56 -2.64
CA PHE A 179 4.79 -8.67 -3.24
C PHE A 179 5.62 -9.25 -4.41
N ILE A 180 5.94 -10.53 -4.41
CA ILE A 180 6.80 -11.20 -5.39
C ILE A 180 6.03 -11.53 -6.67
N CYS A 181 6.64 -11.32 -7.83
CA CYS A 181 6.13 -11.74 -9.13
C CYS A 181 7.28 -12.01 -10.11
N LYS A 182 6.95 -12.54 -11.29
CA LYS A 182 7.81 -12.49 -12.46
C LYS A 182 7.46 -11.27 -13.31
N ASN A 183 8.45 -10.69 -13.97
CA ASN A 183 8.21 -9.73 -15.04
C ASN A 183 7.82 -10.43 -16.35
N ALA A 184 7.57 -9.66 -17.41
CA ALA A 184 7.23 -10.19 -18.73
C ALA A 184 8.31 -11.07 -19.38
N TYR A 185 9.53 -11.02 -18.87
CA TYR A 185 10.69 -11.78 -19.36
C TYR A 185 10.97 -13.03 -18.53
N GLY A 186 10.19 -13.27 -17.48
CA GLY A 186 10.34 -14.42 -16.58
C GLY A 186 11.34 -14.24 -15.46
N GLU A 187 11.87 -13.03 -15.26
CA GLU A 187 12.79 -12.68 -14.17
C GLU A 187 12.02 -12.32 -12.91
N THR A 188 12.64 -12.56 -11.75
CA THR A 188 12.08 -12.14 -10.45
C THR A 188 11.91 -10.64 -10.40
N ASP A 189 10.71 -10.22 -10.07
CA ASP A 189 10.31 -8.82 -9.91
C ASP A 189 9.41 -8.67 -8.70
N ASN A 190 9.10 -7.45 -8.37
CA ASN A 190 8.25 -7.11 -7.24
C ASN A 190 7.07 -6.29 -7.73
N LEU A 191 5.88 -6.64 -7.25
CA LEU A 191 4.72 -5.76 -7.41
C LEU A 191 5.03 -4.44 -6.71
N LEU A 192 4.81 -3.35 -7.42
CA LEU A 192 5.12 -2.01 -6.93
C LEU A 192 4.33 -1.68 -5.65
N ARG A 193 3.85 -0.50 -5.45
CA ARG A 193 3.19 -0.02 -4.23
C ARG A 193 2.05 -0.93 -3.77
N GLY A 194 2.00 -1.20 -2.47
CA GLY A 194 0.98 -2.04 -1.83
C GLY A 194 1.16 -3.56 -2.05
N GLY A 195 2.31 -3.99 -2.54
CA GLY A 195 2.63 -5.32 -3.08
C GLY A 195 1.86 -6.51 -2.51
N SER A 196 1.93 -6.77 -1.21
CA SER A 196 1.23 -7.94 -0.63
C SER A 196 -0.29 -7.78 -0.58
N ASP A 197 -0.82 -6.56 -0.38
CA ASP A 197 -2.27 -6.28 -0.45
C ASP A 197 -2.75 -6.45 -1.90
N TYR A 198 -1.91 -6.03 -2.85
CA TYR A 198 -2.20 -6.19 -4.27
C TYR A 198 -2.22 -7.68 -4.67
N THR A 199 -1.25 -8.47 -4.20
CA THR A 199 -1.27 -9.93 -4.38
C THR A 199 -2.56 -10.54 -3.88
N ALA A 200 -3.01 -10.18 -2.67
CA ALA A 200 -4.26 -10.71 -2.10
C ALA A 200 -5.49 -10.33 -2.93
N SER A 201 -5.54 -9.10 -3.43
CA SER A 201 -6.63 -8.63 -4.28
C SER A 201 -6.65 -9.34 -5.65
N LEU A 202 -5.49 -9.55 -6.27
CA LEU A 202 -5.36 -10.28 -7.54
C LEU A 202 -5.77 -11.73 -7.37
N VAL A 203 -5.28 -12.41 -6.34
CA VAL A 203 -5.65 -13.80 -6.03
C VAL A 203 -7.15 -13.92 -5.75
N GLY A 204 -7.69 -13.04 -4.89
CA GLY A 204 -9.11 -13.04 -4.58
C GLY A 204 -10.00 -12.79 -5.81
N ALA A 205 -9.57 -11.94 -6.74
CA ALA A 205 -10.29 -11.67 -7.99
C ALA A 205 -10.25 -12.84 -8.99
N VAL A 206 -9.21 -13.67 -8.93
CA VAL A 206 -9.04 -14.85 -9.80
C VAL A 206 -9.76 -16.08 -9.24
N LEU A 207 -9.59 -16.32 -7.95
CA LEU A 207 -10.34 -17.34 -7.21
C LEU A 207 -11.73 -16.77 -6.87
N PRO A 208 -12.80 -17.58 -6.90
CA PRO A 208 -14.12 -17.11 -6.51
C PRO A 208 -14.20 -16.97 -4.98
N ALA A 209 -13.45 -15.98 -4.45
CA ALA A 209 -13.41 -15.73 -3.02
C ALA A 209 -14.70 -15.04 -2.55
N ASP A 210 -15.20 -15.41 -1.38
CA ASP A 210 -16.34 -14.73 -0.76
C ASP A 210 -15.97 -13.33 -0.24
N GLU A 211 -14.75 -13.20 0.30
CA GLU A 211 -14.22 -11.96 0.86
C GLU A 211 -12.69 -11.96 0.81
N ILE A 212 -12.10 -10.79 0.57
CA ILE A 212 -10.66 -10.54 0.73
C ILE A 212 -10.44 -9.85 2.07
N GLN A 213 -9.68 -10.46 2.97
CA GLN A 213 -9.39 -9.89 4.28
C GLN A 213 -7.95 -9.38 4.34
N ILE A 214 -7.78 -8.11 4.67
CA ILE A 214 -6.49 -7.46 4.90
C ILE A 214 -6.34 -7.25 6.41
N TRP A 215 -5.44 -8.03 7.01
CA TRP A 215 -5.18 -8.01 8.45
C TRP A 215 -4.00 -7.09 8.78
N THR A 216 -4.22 -6.17 9.68
CA THR A 216 -3.28 -5.14 10.14
C THR A 216 -3.32 -5.04 11.67
N ASP A 217 -2.67 -4.04 12.25
CA ASP A 217 -2.62 -3.79 13.71
C ASP A 217 -3.60 -2.72 14.19
N ILE A 218 -4.56 -2.31 13.33
CA ILE A 218 -5.60 -1.33 13.67
C ILE A 218 -6.98 -1.86 13.30
N ASP A 219 -8.04 -1.35 13.98
CA ASP A 219 -9.44 -1.75 13.78
C ASP A 219 -10.05 -1.03 12.56
N GLY A 220 -9.54 -1.33 11.38
CA GLY A 220 -10.04 -0.77 10.12
C GLY A 220 -9.66 0.70 9.90
N MET A 221 -10.38 1.37 9.02
CA MET A 221 -10.22 2.82 8.78
C MET A 221 -10.98 3.62 9.82
N HIS A 222 -10.37 4.70 10.29
CA HIS A 222 -11.01 5.66 11.19
C HIS A 222 -11.48 6.91 10.45
N ASN A 223 -12.47 7.56 11.00
CA ASN A 223 -13.02 8.80 10.43
C ASN A 223 -12.05 9.99 10.49
N ASN A 224 -10.95 9.86 11.24
CA ASN A 224 -9.83 10.80 11.26
C ASN A 224 -8.56 10.09 11.75
N ASP A 225 -7.41 10.76 11.75
CA ASP A 225 -6.15 10.20 12.26
C ASP A 225 -6.15 10.21 13.81
N PRO A 226 -6.18 9.03 14.48
CA PRO A 226 -6.21 8.94 15.94
C PRO A 226 -4.92 9.46 16.62
N ARG A 227 -3.85 9.67 15.86
CA ARG A 227 -2.60 10.27 16.37
C ARG A 227 -2.67 11.78 16.48
N VAL A 228 -3.65 12.41 15.81
CA VAL A 228 -3.80 13.87 15.69
C VAL A 228 -5.06 14.36 16.38
N VAL A 229 -6.13 13.57 16.38
CA VAL A 229 -7.45 13.89 16.91
C VAL A 229 -7.81 12.91 18.02
N ASP A 230 -8.17 13.42 19.21
CA ASP A 230 -8.39 12.61 20.40
C ASP A 230 -9.60 11.66 20.31
N LYS A 231 -10.61 12.02 19.54
CA LYS A 231 -11.84 11.23 19.36
C LYS A 231 -12.01 10.85 17.91
N THR A 232 -11.75 9.59 17.61
CA THR A 232 -12.00 9.01 16.30
C THR A 232 -12.85 7.75 16.42
N GLU A 233 -13.64 7.47 15.41
CA GLU A 233 -14.46 6.28 15.32
C GLU A 233 -14.08 5.46 14.11
N ALA A 234 -14.18 4.14 14.21
CA ALA A 234 -13.94 3.27 13.09
C ALA A 234 -15.07 3.41 12.05
N VAL A 235 -14.71 3.58 10.79
CA VAL A 235 -15.63 3.61 9.65
C VAL A 235 -15.98 2.18 9.28
N ARG A 236 -17.20 1.76 9.53
CA ARG A 236 -17.62 0.35 9.35
C ARG A 236 -17.82 -0.05 7.89
N GLN A 237 -18.16 0.92 7.02
CA GLN A 237 -18.39 0.66 5.60
C GLN A 237 -17.92 1.83 4.75
N LEU A 238 -17.21 1.49 3.67
CA LEU A 238 -16.80 2.40 2.58
C LEU A 238 -17.17 1.76 1.24
N ASN A 239 -17.45 2.57 0.25
CA ASN A 239 -17.40 2.08 -1.12
C ASN A 239 -15.94 2.12 -1.65
N PHE A 240 -15.69 1.45 -2.78
CA PHE A 240 -14.33 1.36 -3.34
C PHE A 240 -13.74 2.71 -3.72
N GLU A 241 -14.55 3.67 -4.17
CA GLU A 241 -14.07 5.01 -4.51
C GLU A 241 -13.70 5.80 -3.26
N GLU A 242 -14.53 5.77 -2.21
CA GLU A 242 -14.24 6.40 -0.92
C GLU A 242 -12.95 5.84 -0.31
N ALA A 243 -12.77 4.51 -0.37
CA ALA A 243 -11.56 3.86 0.13
C ALA A 243 -10.31 4.26 -0.68
N ALA A 244 -10.41 4.40 -2.00
CA ALA A 244 -9.33 4.85 -2.86
C ALA A 244 -8.93 6.30 -2.55
N GLU A 245 -9.91 7.20 -2.36
CA GLU A 245 -9.66 8.60 -1.99
C GLU A 245 -8.93 8.71 -0.64
N LEU A 246 -9.42 7.99 0.38
CA LEU A 246 -8.77 7.97 1.70
C LEU A 246 -7.33 7.42 1.63
N ALA A 247 -7.14 6.35 0.88
CA ALA A 247 -5.82 5.74 0.70
C ALA A 247 -4.84 6.67 -0.01
N TYR A 248 -5.30 7.43 -1.02
CA TYR A 248 -4.47 8.38 -1.75
C TYR A 248 -4.07 9.58 -0.88
N PHE A 249 -4.98 10.10 -0.09
CA PHE A 249 -4.78 11.29 0.73
C PHE A 249 -4.27 11.02 2.16
N GLY A 250 -3.75 9.84 2.46
CA GLY A 250 -2.94 9.63 3.66
C GLY A 250 -3.41 8.57 4.64
N ALA A 251 -4.53 7.91 4.41
CA ALA A 251 -4.90 6.72 5.17
C ALA A 251 -4.01 5.54 4.73
N LYS A 252 -2.85 5.39 5.38
CA LYS A 252 -1.79 4.43 5.01
C LYS A 252 -2.15 2.94 5.21
N ILE A 253 -3.43 2.60 5.32
CA ILE A 253 -3.87 1.24 5.61
C ILE A 253 -3.91 0.39 4.34
N LEU A 254 -4.21 1.00 3.20
CA LEU A 254 -4.39 0.33 1.93
C LEU A 254 -3.87 1.22 0.80
N HIS A 255 -3.27 0.63 -0.25
CA HIS A 255 -2.91 1.39 -1.44
C HIS A 255 -4.10 1.43 -2.43
N PRO A 256 -4.41 2.57 -3.09
CA PRO A 256 -5.58 2.68 -3.98
C PRO A 256 -5.65 1.62 -5.08
N THR A 257 -4.49 1.25 -5.67
CA THR A 257 -4.44 0.22 -6.72
C THR A 257 -4.79 -1.17 -6.22
N CYS A 258 -4.62 -1.44 -4.91
CA CYS A 258 -4.85 -2.76 -4.35
C CYS A 258 -6.32 -3.17 -4.32
N VAL A 259 -7.25 -2.21 -4.34
CA VAL A 259 -8.69 -2.50 -4.31
C VAL A 259 -9.30 -2.69 -5.71
N GLN A 260 -8.61 -2.28 -6.76
CA GLN A 260 -9.17 -2.32 -8.11
C GLN A 260 -9.53 -3.74 -8.60
N PRO A 261 -8.68 -4.79 -8.44
CA PRO A 261 -9.06 -6.14 -8.83
C PRO A 261 -10.30 -6.65 -8.10
N ALA A 262 -10.40 -6.39 -6.80
CA ALA A 262 -11.56 -6.75 -5.98
C ALA A 262 -12.83 -6.03 -6.44
N LYS A 263 -12.72 -4.72 -6.73
CA LYS A 263 -13.81 -3.89 -7.27
C LYS A 263 -14.36 -4.45 -8.57
N TYR A 264 -13.48 -4.76 -9.54
CA TYR A 264 -13.89 -5.31 -10.84
C TYR A 264 -14.50 -6.71 -10.73
N ALA A 265 -14.03 -7.51 -9.77
CA ALA A 265 -14.59 -8.83 -9.51
C ALA A 265 -15.87 -8.79 -8.64
N GLY A 266 -16.22 -7.63 -8.07
CA GLY A 266 -17.36 -7.49 -7.17
C GLY A 266 -17.18 -8.15 -5.79
N ILE A 267 -15.92 -8.39 -5.38
CA ILE A 267 -15.58 -9.09 -4.14
C ILE A 267 -15.33 -8.05 -3.04
N PRO A 268 -16.01 -8.14 -1.87
CA PRO A 268 -15.77 -7.23 -0.77
C PRO A 268 -14.37 -7.40 -0.18
N VAL A 269 -13.77 -6.29 0.25
CA VAL A 269 -12.51 -6.26 1.00
C VAL A 269 -12.79 -5.85 2.44
N ARG A 270 -12.31 -6.62 3.41
CA ARG A 270 -12.46 -6.31 4.83
C ARG A 270 -11.11 -6.05 5.48
N LEU A 271 -11.00 -4.91 6.12
CA LEU A 271 -9.86 -4.57 6.97
C LEU A 271 -10.12 -5.10 8.37
N LYS A 272 -9.18 -5.87 8.93
CA LYS A 272 -9.30 -6.53 10.24
C LYS A 272 -8.07 -6.28 11.09
N ASN A 273 -8.26 -6.33 12.42
CA ASN A 273 -7.19 -6.19 13.40
C ASN A 273 -6.66 -7.54 13.87
N THR A 274 -5.36 -7.82 13.67
CA THR A 274 -4.72 -9.05 14.17
C THR A 274 -4.60 -9.11 15.69
N LEU A 275 -4.62 -7.96 16.37
CA LEU A 275 -4.53 -7.86 17.83
C LEU A 275 -5.92 -7.93 18.50
N ASP A 276 -6.98 -7.67 17.74
CA ASP A 276 -8.38 -7.79 18.16
C ASP A 276 -9.20 -8.40 17.01
N PRO A 277 -9.14 -9.75 16.85
CA PRO A 277 -9.80 -10.43 15.74
C PRO A 277 -11.33 -10.35 15.78
N ASP A 278 -11.91 -10.12 16.94
CA ASP A 278 -13.36 -10.00 17.13
C ASP A 278 -13.88 -8.62 16.71
N ALA A 279 -13.00 -7.62 16.58
CA ALA A 279 -13.36 -6.31 16.06
C ALA A 279 -13.96 -6.43 14.66
N GLU A 280 -15.03 -5.67 14.40
CA GLU A 280 -15.80 -5.72 13.15
C GLU A 280 -14.96 -5.27 11.95
N GLY A 281 -14.06 -4.28 12.16
CA GLY A 281 -13.22 -3.72 11.12
C GLY A 281 -13.99 -2.82 10.14
N THR A 282 -13.45 -2.64 8.94
CA THR A 282 -14.06 -1.87 7.86
C THR A 282 -14.32 -2.77 6.66
N ILE A 283 -15.57 -2.82 6.17
CA ILE A 283 -15.89 -3.45 4.89
C ILE A 283 -15.85 -2.42 3.76
N ILE A 284 -15.20 -2.81 2.66
CA ILE A 284 -15.13 -2.03 1.41
C ILE A 284 -15.84 -2.84 0.34
N ASN A 285 -16.90 -2.28 -0.23
CA ASN A 285 -17.74 -2.95 -1.24
C ASN A 285 -18.30 -1.95 -2.27
N ASN A 286 -19.26 -2.35 -3.08
CA ASN A 286 -19.90 -1.48 -4.08
C ASN A 286 -21.10 -0.68 -3.54
N GLU A 287 -21.47 -0.85 -2.27
CA GLU A 287 -22.62 -0.16 -1.70
C GLU A 287 -22.30 1.30 -1.39
N VAL A 288 -23.18 2.20 -1.81
CA VAL A 288 -23.07 3.64 -1.54
C VAL A 288 -24.04 4.01 -0.43
N LEU A 289 -23.53 4.55 0.67
CA LEU A 289 -24.36 5.17 1.72
C LEU A 289 -24.51 6.64 1.42
N HIS A 290 -25.67 7.00 0.85
CA HIS A 290 -25.95 8.36 0.37
C HIS A 290 -25.93 9.41 1.47
N ASN A 291 -25.53 10.64 1.09
CA ASN A 291 -25.53 11.85 1.94
C ASN A 291 -24.71 11.71 3.24
N LYS A 292 -23.62 10.94 3.23
CA LYS A 292 -22.77 10.75 4.42
C LYS A 292 -21.32 11.12 4.14
N ILE A 293 -20.81 12.00 4.98
CA ILE A 293 -19.36 12.18 5.14
C ILE A 293 -18.84 11.04 5.99
N LYS A 294 -17.77 10.40 5.55
CA LYS A 294 -17.23 9.17 6.14
C LYS A 294 -15.98 9.41 6.94
N ALA A 295 -15.02 10.14 6.38
CA ALA A 295 -13.73 10.31 6.98
C ALA A 295 -12.99 11.54 6.47
N ILE A 296 -11.92 11.89 7.18
CA ILE A 296 -10.98 12.94 6.84
C ILE A 296 -9.59 12.31 6.77
N ALA A 297 -8.84 12.64 5.72
CA ALA A 297 -7.45 12.24 5.57
C ALA A 297 -6.56 13.47 5.36
N ALA A 298 -5.27 13.35 5.65
CA ALA A 298 -4.31 14.42 5.42
C ALA A 298 -2.99 13.88 4.87
N LYS A 299 -2.44 14.59 3.86
CA LYS A 299 -1.19 14.25 3.20
C LYS A 299 -0.21 15.40 3.37
N ASP A 300 0.86 15.15 4.08
CA ASP A 300 1.92 16.13 4.39
C ASP A 300 2.97 16.21 3.27
N LYS A 301 3.92 17.14 3.42
CA LYS A 301 5.05 17.35 2.52
C LYS A 301 4.62 17.70 1.10
N ILE A 302 3.62 18.53 0.98
CA ILE A 302 3.12 18.99 -0.30
C ILE A 302 3.81 20.30 -0.69
N THR A 303 4.14 20.40 -1.97
CA THR A 303 4.64 21.64 -2.59
C THR A 303 3.61 22.17 -3.58
N ALA A 304 3.19 23.41 -3.41
CA ALA A 304 2.30 24.10 -4.34
C ALA A 304 3.12 24.90 -5.36
N ILE A 305 2.82 24.73 -6.63
CA ILE A 305 3.42 25.46 -7.74
C ILE A 305 2.34 26.23 -8.46
N LYS A 306 2.47 27.55 -8.55
CA LYS A 306 1.56 28.40 -9.30
C LYS A 306 2.26 29.04 -10.46
N ILE A 307 1.73 28.88 -11.66
CA ILE A 307 2.14 29.61 -12.85
C ILE A 307 1.07 30.62 -13.24
N LYS A 308 1.46 31.87 -13.41
CA LYS A 308 0.60 32.94 -13.91
C LYS A 308 1.13 33.44 -15.24
N SER A 309 0.26 33.46 -16.27
CA SER A 309 0.67 33.83 -17.61
C SER A 309 -0.47 34.54 -18.36
N SER A 310 -0.22 35.73 -18.82
CA SER A 310 -1.14 36.42 -19.76
C SER A 310 -1.28 35.71 -21.11
N ARG A 311 -0.28 34.85 -21.46
CA ARG A 311 -0.31 34.02 -22.67
C ARG A 311 -1.33 32.86 -22.56
N MET A 312 -1.84 32.57 -21.37
CA MET A 312 -2.88 31.57 -21.17
C MET A 312 -4.23 32.06 -21.68
N LEU A 313 -4.48 33.35 -21.56
CA LEU A 313 -5.69 33.98 -22.05
C LEU A 313 -5.79 33.81 -23.58
N LEU A 314 -6.88 33.21 -24.06
CA LEU A 314 -7.15 32.90 -25.48
C LEU A 314 -6.14 31.94 -26.14
N ALA A 315 -5.24 31.30 -25.40
CA ALA A 315 -4.27 30.36 -25.96
C ALA A 315 -4.74 28.92 -25.82
N THR A 316 -4.87 28.25 -26.97
CA THR A 316 -5.05 26.79 -26.98
C THR A 316 -3.71 26.08 -26.69
N GLY A 317 -3.77 24.99 -25.88
CA GLY A 317 -2.60 24.15 -25.64
C GLY A 317 -1.65 24.60 -24.54
N PHE A 318 -1.95 25.68 -23.78
CA PHE A 318 -1.10 26.10 -22.64
C PHE A 318 -1.01 25.01 -21.56
N LEU A 319 -2.14 24.44 -21.13
CA LEU A 319 -2.16 23.36 -20.14
C LEU A 319 -1.40 22.13 -20.61
N ARG A 320 -1.49 21.77 -21.89
CA ARG A 320 -0.71 20.68 -22.45
C ARG A 320 0.79 20.86 -22.20
N LYS A 321 1.32 22.06 -22.48
CA LYS A 321 2.72 22.37 -22.27
C LYS A 321 3.13 22.30 -20.79
N VAL A 322 2.24 22.74 -19.90
CA VAL A 322 2.47 22.60 -18.46
C VAL A 322 2.56 21.13 -18.07
N PHE A 323 1.60 20.29 -18.48
CA PHE A 323 1.62 18.87 -18.15
C PHE A 323 2.77 18.11 -18.80
N GLU A 324 3.19 18.44 -20.01
CA GLU A 324 4.36 17.85 -20.68
C GLU A 324 5.66 18.06 -19.86
N ILE A 325 5.77 19.18 -19.13
CA ILE A 325 6.92 19.42 -18.23
C ILE A 325 6.89 18.40 -17.07
N PHE A 326 5.77 18.27 -16.38
CA PHE A 326 5.66 17.32 -15.27
C PHE A 326 5.84 15.86 -15.72
N GLU A 327 5.30 15.50 -16.91
CA GLU A 327 5.50 14.19 -17.53
C GLU A 327 6.98 13.92 -17.81
N SER A 328 7.71 14.89 -18.36
CA SER A 328 9.14 14.75 -18.69
C SER A 328 10.00 14.47 -17.45
N TYR A 329 9.60 14.96 -16.29
CA TYR A 329 10.25 14.71 -15.01
C TYR A 329 9.57 13.62 -14.17
N GLN A 330 8.61 12.88 -14.75
CA GLN A 330 7.87 11.80 -14.08
C GLN A 330 7.31 12.22 -12.70
N THR A 331 6.81 13.46 -12.62
CA THR A 331 6.31 14.05 -11.38
C THR A 331 4.78 14.11 -11.42
N PRO A 332 4.07 13.28 -10.63
CA PRO A 332 2.62 13.29 -10.53
C PRO A 332 2.11 14.60 -9.91
N ILE A 333 0.94 15.03 -10.36
CA ILE A 333 0.22 16.19 -9.79
C ILE A 333 -0.93 15.67 -8.95
N ASP A 334 -1.02 16.11 -7.68
CA ASP A 334 -2.11 15.68 -6.77
C ASP A 334 -3.38 16.52 -6.96
N MET A 335 -3.24 17.84 -6.94
CA MET A 335 -4.35 18.79 -7.10
C MET A 335 -4.03 19.79 -8.19
N ILE A 336 -5.06 20.20 -8.93
CA ILE A 336 -4.97 21.29 -9.91
C ILE A 336 -6.17 22.21 -9.79
N VAL A 337 -5.91 23.51 -9.81
CA VAL A 337 -6.95 24.54 -9.90
C VAL A 337 -6.53 25.55 -10.96
N THR A 338 -7.43 25.88 -11.86
CA THR A 338 -7.18 26.78 -12.98
C THR A 338 -8.06 28.02 -12.95
N SER A 339 -7.55 29.10 -13.50
CA SER A 339 -8.27 30.31 -13.86
C SER A 339 -7.90 30.72 -15.28
N GLU A 340 -8.47 31.82 -15.81
CA GLU A 340 -8.16 32.30 -17.16
C GLU A 340 -6.67 32.66 -17.37
N VAL A 341 -5.96 33.01 -16.30
CA VAL A 341 -4.57 33.52 -16.38
C VAL A 341 -3.61 32.77 -15.46
N GLY A 342 -4.02 31.73 -14.82
CA GLY A 342 -3.16 31.01 -13.88
C GLY A 342 -3.56 29.57 -13.62
N VAL A 343 -2.56 28.75 -13.34
CA VAL A 343 -2.72 27.35 -12.90
C VAL A 343 -1.97 27.18 -11.59
N SER A 344 -2.62 26.61 -10.61
CA SER A 344 -2.01 26.18 -9.36
C SER A 344 -2.07 24.65 -9.29
N MET A 345 -0.95 24.02 -8.98
CA MET A 345 -0.78 22.57 -8.90
C MET A 345 -0.12 22.21 -7.58
N SER A 346 -0.35 21.01 -7.10
CA SER A 346 0.38 20.46 -5.96
C SER A 346 1.08 19.17 -6.34
N ILE A 347 2.25 18.92 -5.74
CA ILE A 347 3.05 17.71 -5.89
C ILE A 347 3.52 17.23 -4.51
N ASP A 348 3.71 15.92 -4.36
CA ASP A 348 4.25 15.27 -3.17
C ASP A 348 5.71 14.80 -3.35
N ASN A 349 6.26 14.94 -4.56
CA ASN A 349 7.64 14.63 -4.90
C ASN A 349 8.34 15.87 -5.45
N ASP A 350 9.31 16.39 -4.73
CA ASP A 350 10.09 17.60 -5.06
C ASP A 350 11.48 17.30 -5.64
N SER A 351 11.78 16.04 -5.99
CA SER A 351 13.09 15.60 -6.49
C SER A 351 13.56 16.39 -7.72
N HIS A 352 12.63 16.86 -8.55
CA HIS A 352 12.88 17.64 -9.77
C HIS A 352 12.23 19.03 -9.72
N LEU A 353 11.99 19.56 -8.52
CA LEU A 353 11.28 20.82 -8.34
C LEU A 353 11.98 21.99 -9.05
N GLU A 354 13.30 22.10 -8.95
CA GLU A 354 14.07 23.19 -9.52
C GLU A 354 13.98 23.17 -11.05
N GLU A 355 14.18 22.01 -11.67
CA GLU A 355 14.10 21.84 -13.12
C GLU A 355 12.69 22.13 -13.66
N ILE A 356 11.66 21.61 -12.98
CA ILE A 356 10.26 21.88 -13.33
C ILE A 356 9.95 23.38 -13.27
N VAL A 357 10.39 24.06 -12.22
CA VAL A 357 10.17 25.49 -12.03
C VAL A 357 10.88 26.29 -13.13
N ASP A 358 12.11 25.92 -13.48
CA ASP A 358 12.88 26.63 -14.52
C ASP A 358 12.25 26.44 -15.91
N GLU A 359 11.71 25.26 -16.22
CA GLU A 359 10.97 25.05 -17.46
C GLU A 359 9.65 25.84 -17.47
N LEU A 360 8.89 25.86 -16.37
CA LEU A 360 7.65 26.62 -16.24
C LEU A 360 7.87 28.15 -16.38
N LYS A 361 8.98 28.70 -15.88
CA LYS A 361 9.32 30.11 -16.01
C LYS A 361 9.39 30.59 -17.45
N LYS A 362 9.65 29.72 -18.42
CA LYS A 362 9.64 30.06 -19.86
C LYS A 362 8.23 30.45 -20.35
N TYR A 363 7.19 30.04 -19.63
CA TYR A 363 5.81 30.26 -20.01
C TYR A 363 5.07 31.30 -19.15
N GLY A 364 5.59 31.63 -17.97
CA GLY A 364 4.96 32.60 -17.07
C GLY A 364 5.72 32.87 -15.79
N THR A 365 5.12 33.65 -14.90
CA THR A 365 5.65 33.88 -13.56
C THR A 365 5.29 32.70 -12.67
N VAL A 366 6.31 32.09 -12.07
CA VAL A 366 6.14 30.92 -11.20
C VAL A 366 6.38 31.31 -9.75
N THR A 367 5.50 30.88 -8.86
CA THR A 367 5.65 30.94 -7.40
C THR A 367 5.54 29.56 -6.82
N VAL A 368 6.33 29.27 -5.77
CA VAL A 368 6.39 27.98 -5.08
C VAL A 368 6.14 28.19 -3.61
N ASP A 369 5.21 27.41 -3.05
CA ASP A 369 4.94 27.37 -1.61
C ASP A 369 5.21 25.93 -1.13
N THR A 370 6.22 25.74 -0.27
CA THR A 370 6.58 24.46 0.36
C THR A 370 5.97 24.34 1.75
N GLY A 371 6.07 23.16 2.38
CA GLY A 371 5.52 22.92 3.73
C GLY A 371 3.99 23.02 3.76
N MET A 372 3.36 22.49 2.71
CA MET A 372 1.90 22.45 2.60
C MET A 372 1.38 21.04 2.95
N CYS A 373 0.09 20.99 3.27
CA CYS A 373 -0.66 19.78 3.58
C CYS A 373 -1.98 19.79 2.80
N ILE A 374 -2.33 18.67 2.18
CA ILE A 374 -3.67 18.45 1.63
C ILE A 374 -4.52 17.83 2.74
N VAL A 375 -5.67 18.44 3.04
CA VAL A 375 -6.72 17.88 3.89
C VAL A 375 -7.89 17.51 3.00
N CYS A 376 -8.26 16.24 3.01
CA CYS A 376 -9.32 15.68 2.17
C CYS A 376 -10.48 15.19 3.05
N VAL A 377 -11.68 15.65 2.76
CA VAL A 377 -12.94 15.16 3.33
C VAL A 377 -13.57 14.19 2.35
N VAL A 378 -13.86 12.97 2.81
CA VAL A 378 -14.35 11.87 1.97
C VAL A 378 -15.73 11.41 2.42
N GLY A 379 -16.58 11.14 1.44
CA GLY A 379 -17.93 10.61 1.61
C GLY A 379 -18.73 10.70 0.31
N ASP A 380 -20.04 10.54 0.40
CA ASP A 380 -20.95 10.79 -0.74
C ASP A 380 -21.17 12.29 -0.89
N LEU A 381 -20.33 12.93 -1.68
CA LEU A 381 -20.31 14.37 -1.94
C LEU A 381 -20.75 14.69 -3.39
N ASP A 382 -21.72 13.92 -3.90
CA ASP A 382 -22.30 14.16 -5.22
C ASP A 382 -22.88 15.59 -5.29
N TRP A 383 -22.66 16.26 -6.42
CA TRP A 383 -23.06 17.66 -6.62
C TRP A 383 -24.59 17.90 -6.49
N ASN A 384 -25.40 16.85 -6.55
CA ASN A 384 -26.85 16.94 -6.27
C ASN A 384 -27.16 16.95 -4.76
N ASN A 385 -26.22 16.55 -3.91
CA ASN A 385 -26.38 16.62 -2.46
C ASN A 385 -26.21 18.08 -2.03
N VAL A 386 -27.09 18.59 -1.18
CA VAL A 386 -27.04 19.97 -0.76
C VAL A 386 -26.61 20.14 0.68
N GLY A 387 -25.78 21.14 0.93
CA GLY A 387 -25.44 21.57 2.29
C GLY A 387 -24.13 21.07 2.85
N PHE A 388 -23.53 20.03 2.29
CA PHE A 388 -22.23 19.53 2.79
C PHE A 388 -21.10 20.55 2.57
N GLU A 389 -21.15 21.32 1.47
CA GLU A 389 -20.16 22.37 1.19
C GLU A 389 -20.15 23.42 2.31
N THR A 390 -21.32 23.80 2.79
CA THR A 390 -21.47 24.74 3.90
C THR A 390 -20.88 24.16 5.19
N LEU A 391 -21.14 22.90 5.50
CA LEU A 391 -20.61 22.23 6.69
C LEU A 391 -19.08 22.18 6.68
N VAL A 392 -18.50 21.75 5.56
CA VAL A 392 -17.06 21.61 5.40
C VAL A 392 -16.36 22.96 5.37
N THR A 393 -16.88 23.93 4.63
CA THR A 393 -16.28 25.27 4.55
C THR A 393 -16.45 26.06 5.85
N ASP A 394 -17.54 25.90 6.59
CA ASP A 394 -17.69 26.50 7.93
C ASP A 394 -16.69 25.93 8.92
N ALA A 395 -16.40 24.63 8.87
CA ALA A 395 -15.36 24.03 9.68
C ALA A 395 -13.97 24.62 9.37
N MET A 396 -13.71 25.01 8.12
CA MET A 396 -12.43 25.55 7.67
C MET A 396 -12.33 27.09 7.77
N LYS A 397 -13.38 27.81 8.22
CA LYS A 397 -13.46 29.29 8.20
C LYS A 397 -12.32 30.04 8.91
N ASN A 398 -11.65 29.41 9.87
CA ASN A 398 -10.55 29.99 10.63
C ASN A 398 -9.17 29.47 10.18
N ILE A 399 -9.12 28.72 9.10
CA ILE A 399 -7.88 28.13 8.53
C ILE A 399 -7.59 28.85 7.20
N PRO A 400 -6.37 29.39 6.99
CA PRO A 400 -5.97 29.92 5.71
C PRO A 400 -5.91 28.79 4.66
N VAL A 401 -6.73 28.90 3.61
CA VAL A 401 -6.80 27.90 2.54
C VAL A 401 -6.16 28.45 1.28
N ARG A 402 -5.17 27.69 0.74
CA ARG A 402 -4.41 28.05 -0.46
C ARG A 402 -5.10 27.62 -1.74
N MET A 403 -5.72 26.43 -1.74
CA MET A 403 -6.47 25.85 -2.86
C MET A 403 -7.64 25.03 -2.31
N ILE A 404 -8.72 24.97 -3.09
CA ILE A 404 -9.83 24.03 -2.88
C ILE A 404 -10.02 23.29 -4.19
N SER A 405 -10.10 21.95 -4.13
CA SER A 405 -10.45 21.10 -5.26
C SER A 405 -11.72 20.32 -4.94
N TYR A 406 -12.72 20.49 -5.79
CA TYR A 406 -13.98 19.77 -5.76
C TYR A 406 -14.50 19.61 -7.19
N GLY A 407 -15.24 18.53 -7.46
CA GLY A 407 -15.85 18.24 -8.77
C GLY A 407 -15.00 17.34 -9.67
N GLY A 408 -13.79 16.97 -9.29
CA GLY A 408 -12.99 15.94 -9.96
C GLY A 408 -13.43 14.52 -9.58
N SER A 409 -14.01 14.38 -8.39
CA SER A 409 -14.62 13.16 -7.85
C SER A 409 -15.89 13.53 -7.11
N ASN A 410 -16.89 12.63 -7.08
CA ASN A 410 -18.09 12.78 -6.27
C ASN A 410 -17.88 12.34 -4.80
N TYR A 411 -16.67 11.94 -4.45
CA TYR A 411 -16.38 11.33 -3.15
C TYR A 411 -15.42 12.14 -2.30
N ASN A 412 -14.84 13.24 -2.82
CA ASN A 412 -13.96 14.08 -2.03
C ASN A 412 -14.14 15.58 -2.28
N ILE A 413 -13.75 16.34 -1.25
CA ILE A 413 -13.39 17.76 -1.35
C ILE A 413 -12.04 17.93 -0.64
N SER A 414 -11.07 18.56 -1.30
CA SER A 414 -9.70 18.70 -0.81
C SER A 414 -9.30 20.16 -0.64
N PHE A 415 -8.62 20.44 0.47
CA PHE A 415 -8.10 21.76 0.85
C PHE A 415 -6.59 21.70 0.95
N LEU A 416 -5.88 22.61 0.29
CA LEU A 416 -4.46 22.80 0.48
C LEU A 416 -4.26 23.91 1.50
N ILE A 417 -3.60 23.58 2.59
CA ILE A 417 -3.31 24.48 3.72
C ILE A 417 -1.82 24.41 4.08
N LYS A 418 -1.34 25.26 4.98
CA LYS A 418 -0.01 25.09 5.56
C LYS A 418 0.03 23.90 6.49
N GLU A 419 1.15 23.17 6.52
CA GLU A 419 1.34 22.01 7.40
C GLU A 419 1.19 22.37 8.88
N GLU A 420 1.60 23.59 9.29
CA GLU A 420 1.42 24.09 10.66
C GLU A 420 -0.05 24.18 11.10
N ASP A 421 -0.98 24.33 10.18
CA ASP A 421 -2.42 24.40 10.45
C ASP A 421 -3.13 23.05 10.45
N LYS A 422 -2.43 21.95 10.08
CA LYS A 422 -3.01 20.62 9.93
C LYS A 422 -3.81 20.15 11.15
N GLN A 423 -3.20 20.17 12.33
CA GLN A 423 -3.86 19.70 13.55
C GLN A 423 -5.16 20.47 13.81
N ARG A 424 -5.12 21.80 13.69
CA ARG A 424 -6.26 22.67 13.89
C ARG A 424 -7.38 22.40 12.86
N ALA A 425 -7.01 22.15 11.61
CA ALA A 425 -7.95 21.82 10.55
C ALA A 425 -8.63 20.47 10.79
N LEU A 426 -7.86 19.42 11.09
CA LEU A 426 -8.39 18.09 11.37
C LEU A 426 -9.32 18.07 12.58
N GLN A 427 -8.95 18.77 13.66
CA GLN A 427 -9.79 18.89 14.85
C GLN A 427 -11.09 19.64 14.54
N SER A 428 -11.03 20.79 13.87
CA SER A 428 -12.20 21.60 13.52
C SER A 428 -13.18 20.86 12.61
N LEU A 429 -12.65 20.12 11.63
CA LEU A 429 -13.47 19.26 10.77
C LEU A 429 -14.10 18.11 11.58
N SER A 430 -13.33 17.44 12.45
CA SER A 430 -13.85 16.35 13.28
C SER A 430 -14.98 16.80 14.18
N ASP A 431 -14.80 17.93 14.87
CA ASP A 431 -15.82 18.48 15.77
C ASP A 431 -17.12 18.85 15.04
N LYS A 432 -16.98 19.39 13.83
CA LYS A 432 -18.14 19.83 13.03
C LYS A 432 -18.85 18.70 12.33
N LEU A 433 -18.12 17.71 11.83
CA LEU A 433 -18.68 16.68 10.95
C LEU A 433 -19.09 15.40 11.71
N PHE A 434 -18.45 15.10 12.85
CA PHE A 434 -18.66 13.82 13.55
C PHE A 434 -19.11 14.00 15.02
N ASN A 435 -18.84 15.14 15.65
CA ASN A 435 -19.14 15.36 17.07
C ASN A 435 -20.25 16.39 17.32
N SER A 436 -20.99 16.80 16.26
CA SER A 436 -22.06 17.81 16.35
C SER A 436 -23.44 17.20 16.68
#